data_7e3057fb01d7e6e0b93bf418c7c2f398
#
_entry.id   7e3057fb01d7e6e0b93bf418c7c2f398
#
_cell.length_a   1.000
_cell.length_b   1.000
_cell.length_c   1.000
_cell.angle_alpha   90.00
_cell.angle_beta   90.00
_cell.angle_gamma   90.00
#
_symmetry.space_group_name_H-M   'P 1'
#
loop_
_entity.id
_entity.type
_entity.pdbx_description
1 polymer ?
#
loop_
_entity_poly.entity_id
_entity_poly.type
_entity_poly.pdbx_seq_one_letter_code
_entity_poly.pdbx_strand_id
1 'polypeptide(L)'
;MEATTDPSSVNVTGFMLVHAACALIAGVPAVAIVRRVALSKGWMAKPREDRWHREPVALHGGVGVLAALLLACVLVPSTPSALDLSFVGAVLPGVLVLAVTGLIDDLRHLKPWTKLLWQVLGAAAMGWAIAGARGLPASDAVVIAAWSLVFCNSVNMLDNMDGACATAAIPGFVGIALVTGDPRVASIAGAGAGAMSACWVWNRPRARIFLGDAGALPIGLLLGALSALVAIELDRGQCEQVRPWLPWVLPAMLGLPFMLDTAFVCVTRAARGQNPMIGGTDHLTHRALRRGWSPWAVLAVIAVLGAGGVLMVGMAVLGWD
;
A
#
# COMPACT_ATOMS: atom_id res chain seq x y z
N MET A 1 32.61 -17.31 26.78
CA MET A 1 32.76 -17.49 25.31
C MET A 1 31.46 -17.01 24.72
N GLU A 2 31.34 -15.67 24.63
CA GLU A 2 30.17 -15.02 24.00
C GLU A 2 30.27 -15.21 22.49
N ALA A 3 29.33 -15.88 21.92
CA ALA A 3 29.20 -15.98 20.47
C ALA A 3 28.84 -14.57 19.96
N THR A 4 29.83 -13.86 19.44
CA THR A 4 29.60 -12.65 18.64
C THR A 4 28.85 -13.11 17.39
N THR A 5 27.52 -12.99 17.40
CA THR A 5 26.72 -13.16 16.19
C THR A 5 27.15 -12.05 15.23
N ASP A 6 27.70 -12.45 14.10
CA ASP A 6 28.05 -11.57 12.99
C ASP A 6 26.81 -10.72 12.61
N PRO A 7 26.88 -9.37 12.68
CA PRO A 7 25.76 -8.51 12.30
C PRO A 7 25.28 -8.70 10.86
N SER A 8 26.09 -9.32 9.99
CA SER A 8 25.77 -9.62 8.59
C SER A 8 24.79 -10.80 8.41
N SER A 9 24.38 -11.51 9.49
CA SER A 9 23.55 -12.70 9.41
C SER A 9 22.06 -12.48 9.73
N VAL A 10 21.58 -11.22 9.82
CA VAL A 10 20.16 -10.97 10.09
C VAL A 10 19.32 -11.42 8.89
N ASN A 11 18.53 -12.45 9.09
CA ASN A 11 17.65 -12.98 8.03
C ASN A 11 16.43 -12.07 7.80
N VAL A 12 16.63 -10.96 7.09
CA VAL A 12 15.59 -9.97 6.76
C VAL A 12 14.40 -10.60 6.03
N THR A 13 14.68 -11.54 5.11
CA THR A 13 13.64 -12.31 4.39
C THR A 13 12.79 -13.15 5.34
N GLY A 14 13.39 -13.72 6.39
CA GLY A 14 12.66 -14.47 7.40
C GLY A 14 11.65 -13.59 8.14
N PHE A 15 12.02 -12.37 8.51
CA PHE A 15 11.10 -11.42 9.14
C PHE A 15 9.94 -11.06 8.22
N MET A 16 10.22 -10.77 6.95
CA MET A 16 9.17 -10.53 5.93
C MET A 16 8.17 -11.68 5.87
N LEU A 17 8.66 -12.92 5.73
CA LEU A 17 7.82 -14.10 5.54
C LEU A 17 6.95 -14.40 6.76
N VAL A 18 7.49 -14.29 7.97
CA VAL A 18 6.74 -14.55 9.20
C VAL A 18 5.64 -13.51 9.40
N HIS A 19 5.94 -12.22 9.17
CA HIS A 19 4.94 -11.17 9.29
C HIS A 19 3.87 -11.28 8.20
N ALA A 20 4.26 -11.63 6.97
CA ALA A 20 3.32 -11.86 5.88
C ALA A 20 2.37 -13.05 6.19
N ALA A 21 2.90 -14.16 6.69
CA ALA A 21 2.11 -15.31 7.09
C ALA A 21 1.14 -14.97 8.23
N CYS A 22 1.64 -14.30 9.29
CA CYS A 22 0.82 -13.85 10.42
C CYS A 22 -0.31 -12.93 9.96
N ALA A 23 -0.01 -11.90 9.15
CA ALA A 23 -1.01 -10.97 8.64
C ALA A 23 -2.03 -11.65 7.72
N LEU A 24 -1.61 -12.61 6.88
CA LEU A 24 -2.52 -13.38 6.04
C LEU A 24 -3.46 -14.26 6.89
N ILE A 25 -2.89 -15.02 7.83
CA ILE A 25 -3.67 -15.94 8.68
C ILE A 25 -4.67 -15.17 9.56
N ALA A 26 -4.26 -14.05 10.14
CA ALA A 26 -5.15 -13.19 10.93
C ALA A 26 -6.13 -12.40 10.05
N GLY A 27 -5.71 -12.00 8.85
CA GLY A 27 -6.49 -11.13 7.97
C GLY A 27 -7.69 -11.81 7.34
N VAL A 28 -7.56 -13.07 6.93
CA VAL A 28 -8.69 -13.81 6.33
C VAL A 28 -9.91 -13.85 7.26
N PRO A 29 -9.81 -14.25 8.55
CA PRO A 29 -10.93 -14.18 9.48
C PRO A 29 -11.31 -12.75 9.88
N ALA A 30 -10.35 -11.81 9.99
CA ALA A 30 -10.66 -10.43 10.34
C ALA A 30 -11.55 -9.77 9.27
N VAL A 31 -11.21 -9.91 8.00
CA VAL A 31 -12.03 -9.41 6.88
C VAL A 31 -13.40 -10.12 6.84
N ALA A 32 -13.45 -11.43 7.15
CA ALA A 32 -14.72 -12.17 7.26
C ALA A 32 -15.62 -11.61 8.37
N ILE A 33 -15.04 -11.27 9.53
CA ILE A 33 -15.78 -10.66 10.65
C ILE A 33 -16.33 -9.30 10.24
N VAL A 34 -15.48 -8.44 9.66
CA VAL A 34 -15.91 -7.11 9.16
C VAL A 34 -17.04 -7.26 8.15
N ARG A 35 -16.93 -8.23 7.21
CA ARG A 35 -17.99 -8.52 6.25
C ARG A 35 -19.30 -8.91 6.94
N ARG A 36 -19.27 -9.77 7.96
CA ARG A 36 -20.47 -10.15 8.72
C ARG A 36 -21.12 -8.94 9.40
N VAL A 37 -20.30 -8.08 10.01
CA VAL A 37 -20.77 -6.83 10.63
C VAL A 37 -21.36 -5.89 9.58
N ALA A 38 -20.70 -5.70 8.44
CA ALA A 38 -21.19 -4.85 7.36
C ALA A 38 -22.56 -5.33 6.83
N LEU A 39 -22.72 -6.65 6.65
CA LEU A 39 -23.99 -7.25 6.22
C LEU A 39 -25.08 -7.03 7.28
N SER A 40 -24.79 -7.23 8.57
CA SER A 40 -25.78 -7.05 9.66
C SER A 40 -26.18 -5.59 9.87
N LYS A 41 -25.30 -4.64 9.56
CA LYS A 41 -25.55 -3.19 9.68
C LYS A 41 -26.06 -2.54 8.39
N GLY A 42 -26.12 -3.30 7.29
CA GLY A 42 -26.50 -2.76 5.98
C GLY A 42 -25.44 -1.83 5.35
N TRP A 43 -24.19 -1.92 5.76
CA TRP A 43 -23.07 -1.15 5.18
C TRP A 43 -22.65 -1.76 3.84
N MET A 44 -23.36 -1.38 2.79
CA MET A 44 -23.26 -1.95 1.47
C MET A 44 -23.01 -0.88 0.41
N ALA A 45 -22.04 -1.13 -0.49
CA ALA A 45 -21.94 -0.37 -1.72
C ALA A 45 -23.11 -0.75 -2.63
N LYS A 46 -24.01 0.20 -2.86
CA LYS A 46 -25.12 0.00 -3.80
C LYS A 46 -24.61 0.12 -5.23
N PRO A 47 -25.16 -0.67 -6.18
CA PRO A 47 -24.89 -0.49 -7.59
C PRO A 47 -25.17 0.95 -8.04
N ARG A 48 -24.26 1.51 -8.81
CA ARG A 48 -24.41 2.82 -9.47
C ARG A 48 -24.00 2.67 -10.92
N GLU A 49 -24.49 3.55 -11.81
CA GLU A 49 -24.18 3.54 -13.24
C GLU A 49 -22.67 3.71 -13.54
N ASP A 50 -21.94 4.36 -12.62
CA ASP A 50 -20.49 4.58 -12.68
C ASP A 50 -19.65 3.43 -12.11
N ARG A 51 -20.29 2.30 -11.69
CA ARG A 51 -19.61 1.14 -11.10
C ARG A 51 -19.94 -0.15 -11.84
N TRP A 52 -19.00 -1.11 -11.82
CA TRP A 52 -19.15 -2.37 -12.55
C TRP A 52 -19.96 -3.45 -11.82
N HIS A 53 -20.08 -3.37 -10.50
CA HIS A 53 -20.83 -4.35 -9.74
C HIS A 53 -22.34 -4.14 -9.89
N ARG A 54 -23.06 -5.21 -10.12
CA ARG A 54 -24.52 -5.22 -10.32
C ARG A 54 -25.29 -5.57 -9.05
N GLU A 55 -24.62 -6.11 -8.04
CA GLU A 55 -25.21 -6.50 -6.76
C GLU A 55 -24.59 -5.69 -5.62
N PRO A 56 -25.33 -5.46 -4.51
CA PRO A 56 -24.77 -4.80 -3.35
C PRO A 56 -23.62 -5.62 -2.73
N VAL A 57 -22.48 -4.97 -2.48
CA VAL A 57 -21.28 -5.60 -1.91
C VAL A 57 -20.97 -4.97 -0.56
N ALA A 58 -20.58 -5.78 0.44
CA ALA A 58 -20.17 -5.29 1.76
C ALA A 58 -19.01 -4.28 1.65
N LEU A 59 -18.99 -3.29 2.54
CA LEU A 59 -17.96 -2.24 2.62
C LEU A 59 -17.03 -2.44 3.82
N HIS A 60 -15.99 -1.62 3.88
CA HIS A 60 -15.05 -1.46 5.00
C HIS A 60 -14.11 -2.65 5.23
N GLY A 61 -13.82 -3.46 4.19
CA GLY A 61 -12.83 -4.55 4.27
C GLY A 61 -11.46 -4.07 4.76
N GLY A 62 -11.13 -2.81 4.50
CA GLY A 62 -9.90 -2.15 4.95
C GLY A 62 -9.70 -2.17 6.47
N VAL A 63 -10.78 -2.12 7.25
CA VAL A 63 -10.70 -2.25 8.73
C VAL A 63 -10.12 -3.61 9.12
N GLY A 64 -10.55 -4.69 8.47
CA GLY A 64 -10.00 -6.04 8.71
C GLY A 64 -8.54 -6.17 8.24
N VAL A 65 -8.19 -5.52 7.13
CA VAL A 65 -6.82 -5.47 6.58
C VAL A 65 -5.88 -4.77 7.57
N LEU A 66 -6.27 -3.59 8.05
CA LEU A 66 -5.47 -2.82 9.02
C LEU A 66 -5.34 -3.54 10.37
N ALA A 67 -6.41 -4.18 10.85
CA ALA A 67 -6.35 -4.98 12.06
C ALA A 67 -5.33 -6.13 11.93
N ALA A 68 -5.31 -6.82 10.79
CA ALA A 68 -4.37 -7.90 10.52
C ALA A 68 -2.92 -7.41 10.42
N LEU A 69 -2.70 -6.29 9.72
CA LEU A 69 -1.39 -5.65 9.60
C LEU A 69 -0.85 -5.28 11.00
N LEU A 70 -1.65 -4.55 11.77
CA LEU A 70 -1.25 -4.11 13.11
C LEU A 70 -1.01 -5.30 14.05
N LEU A 71 -1.86 -6.32 14.01
CA LEU A 71 -1.70 -7.52 14.82
C LEU A 71 -0.38 -8.22 14.52
N ALA A 72 -0.02 -8.38 13.25
CA ALA A 72 1.26 -8.96 12.85
C ALA A 72 2.44 -8.12 13.36
N CYS A 73 2.39 -6.78 13.19
CA CYS A 73 3.45 -5.90 13.66
C CYS A 73 3.61 -5.84 15.18
N VAL A 74 2.53 -6.07 15.94
CA VAL A 74 2.55 -5.98 17.42
C VAL A 74 2.87 -7.33 18.07
N LEU A 75 2.48 -8.45 17.46
CA LEU A 75 2.65 -9.79 18.07
C LEU A 75 3.92 -10.50 17.61
N VAL A 76 4.50 -10.11 16.47
CA VAL A 76 5.68 -10.76 15.92
C VAL A 76 6.92 -9.89 16.14
N PRO A 77 8.02 -10.42 16.71
CA PRO A 77 9.26 -9.68 16.84
C PRO A 77 9.80 -9.22 15.48
N SER A 78 10.20 -7.97 15.39
CA SER A 78 10.77 -7.35 14.18
C SER A 78 12.30 -7.22 14.22
N THR A 79 12.92 -7.69 15.30
CA THR A 79 14.38 -7.76 15.43
C THR A 79 14.77 -9.09 16.11
N PRO A 80 16.03 -9.56 15.96
CA PRO A 80 16.46 -10.82 16.58
C PRO A 80 16.40 -10.84 18.11
N SER A 81 16.44 -9.66 18.75
CA SER A 81 16.58 -9.54 20.21
C SER A 81 15.31 -9.14 20.93
N ALA A 82 14.32 -8.51 20.24
CA ALA A 82 13.12 -8.00 20.90
C ALA A 82 12.01 -7.59 19.94
N LEU A 83 10.81 -7.41 20.50
CA LEU A 83 9.71 -6.71 19.86
C LEU A 83 10.04 -5.19 19.86
N ASP A 84 10.49 -4.67 18.72
CA ASP A 84 10.77 -3.24 18.56
C ASP A 84 9.56 -2.53 17.95
N LEU A 85 8.79 -1.86 18.80
CA LEU A 85 7.61 -1.11 18.42
C LEU A 85 7.91 0.36 18.05
N SER A 86 9.16 0.82 18.14
CA SER A 86 9.51 2.21 17.89
C SER A 86 9.16 2.64 16.47
N PHE A 87 9.47 1.81 15.48
CA PHE A 87 9.16 2.10 14.09
C PHE A 87 7.68 1.91 13.76
N VAL A 88 6.99 0.95 14.39
CA VAL A 88 5.53 0.83 14.32
C VAL A 88 4.87 2.10 14.87
N GLY A 89 5.36 2.62 15.99
CA GLY A 89 4.92 3.89 16.57
C GLY A 89 5.11 5.09 15.64
N ALA A 90 6.13 5.08 14.80
CA ALA A 90 6.38 6.15 13.84
C ALA A 90 5.37 6.12 12.65
N VAL A 91 4.97 4.94 12.18
CA VAL A 91 4.03 4.83 11.05
C VAL A 91 2.56 4.92 11.49
N LEU A 92 2.26 4.52 12.73
CA LEU A 92 0.89 4.38 13.25
C LEU A 92 0.05 5.66 13.19
N PRO A 93 0.55 6.86 13.57
CA PRO A 93 -0.26 8.08 13.55
C PRO A 93 -0.83 8.39 12.17
N GLY A 94 -0.03 8.33 11.12
CA GLY A 94 -0.48 8.57 9.75
C GLY A 94 -1.49 7.52 9.28
N VAL A 95 -1.24 6.23 9.57
CA VAL A 95 -2.16 5.12 9.27
C VAL A 95 -3.51 5.35 9.94
N LEU A 96 -3.54 5.71 11.23
CA LEU A 96 -4.79 5.92 11.97
C LEU A 96 -5.56 7.15 11.46
N VAL A 97 -4.88 8.25 11.20
CA VAL A 97 -5.53 9.46 10.64
C VAL A 97 -6.23 9.10 9.34
N LEU A 98 -5.57 8.38 8.43
CA LEU A 98 -6.18 8.04 7.15
C LEU A 98 -7.18 6.90 7.21
N ALA A 99 -7.04 5.95 8.14
CA ALA A 99 -8.06 4.94 8.38
C ALA A 99 -9.37 5.57 8.85
N VAL A 100 -9.30 6.51 9.80
CA VAL A 100 -10.47 7.24 10.29
C VAL A 100 -11.06 8.14 9.19
N THR A 101 -10.20 8.85 8.47
CA THR A 101 -10.65 9.71 7.35
C THR A 101 -11.37 8.88 6.27
N GLY A 102 -10.79 7.75 5.88
CA GLY A 102 -11.38 6.84 4.90
C GLY A 102 -12.69 6.24 5.38
N LEU A 103 -12.77 5.84 6.65
CA LEU A 103 -14.01 5.33 7.23
C LEU A 103 -15.12 6.39 7.25
N ILE A 104 -14.78 7.64 7.56
CA ILE A 104 -15.74 8.77 7.51
C ILE A 104 -16.16 9.01 6.05
N ASP A 105 -15.23 8.94 5.10
CA ASP A 105 -15.55 9.13 3.68
C ASP A 105 -16.46 8.02 3.14
N ASP A 106 -16.18 6.78 3.46
CA ASP A 106 -17.02 5.62 3.11
C ASP A 106 -18.47 5.77 3.64
N LEU A 107 -18.63 6.40 4.82
CA LEU A 107 -19.93 6.57 5.47
C LEU A 107 -20.67 7.87 5.06
N ARG A 108 -19.94 8.96 4.80
CA ARG A 108 -20.52 10.32 4.69
C ARG A 108 -20.18 11.07 3.41
N HIS A 109 -19.31 10.52 2.56
CA HIS A 109 -18.82 11.15 1.31
C HIS A 109 -18.27 12.57 1.54
N LEU A 110 -17.01 12.63 1.99
CA LEU A 110 -16.31 13.89 2.24
C LEU A 110 -16.12 14.68 0.94
N LYS A 111 -16.07 16.02 1.07
CA LYS A 111 -15.66 16.87 -0.04
C LYS A 111 -14.20 16.56 -0.41
N PRO A 112 -13.83 16.55 -1.71
CA PRO A 112 -12.46 16.20 -2.14
C PRO A 112 -11.36 16.99 -1.40
N TRP A 113 -11.57 18.30 -1.17
CA TRP A 113 -10.61 19.14 -0.45
C TRP A 113 -10.47 18.78 1.03
N THR A 114 -11.55 18.38 1.70
CA THR A 114 -11.50 17.92 3.10
C THR A 114 -10.73 16.61 3.19
N LYS A 115 -10.97 15.68 2.26
CA LYS A 115 -10.24 14.44 2.15
C LYS A 115 -8.75 14.69 1.90
N LEU A 116 -8.41 15.57 0.94
CA LEU A 116 -7.03 15.93 0.64
C LEU A 116 -6.33 16.56 1.84
N LEU A 117 -7.00 17.44 2.60
CA LEU A 117 -6.42 18.04 3.80
C LEU A 117 -5.98 16.97 4.81
N TRP A 118 -6.84 16.00 5.11
CA TRP A 118 -6.51 14.91 6.03
C TRP A 118 -5.42 13.99 5.49
N GLN A 119 -5.36 13.77 4.17
CA GLN A 119 -4.27 13.04 3.53
C GLN A 119 -2.94 13.77 3.70
N VAL A 120 -2.91 15.09 3.50
CA VAL A 120 -1.69 15.90 3.72
C VAL A 120 -1.25 15.85 5.18
N LEU A 121 -2.18 16.03 6.13
CA LEU A 121 -1.88 15.95 7.56
C LEU A 121 -1.36 14.56 7.97
N GLY A 122 -2.00 13.49 7.49
CA GLY A 122 -1.55 12.12 7.76
C GLY A 122 -0.18 11.82 7.13
N ALA A 123 0.07 12.27 5.91
CA ALA A 123 1.34 12.13 5.23
C ALA A 123 2.47 12.92 5.93
N ALA A 124 2.20 14.15 6.33
CA ALA A 124 3.13 14.98 7.10
C ALA A 124 3.45 14.31 8.46
N ALA A 125 2.43 13.89 9.19
CA ALA A 125 2.62 13.22 10.48
C ALA A 125 3.50 11.98 10.35
N MET A 126 3.26 11.12 9.34
CA MET A 126 4.05 9.94 9.08
C MET A 126 5.48 10.29 8.65
N GLY A 127 5.65 11.23 7.72
CA GLY A 127 6.98 11.63 7.22
C GLY A 127 7.87 12.17 8.36
N TRP A 128 7.32 13.04 9.20
CA TRP A 128 8.05 13.59 10.37
C TRP A 128 8.35 12.53 11.43
N ALA A 129 7.39 11.66 11.72
CA ALA A 129 7.60 10.59 12.70
C ALA A 129 8.68 9.59 12.26
N ILE A 130 8.65 9.17 10.96
CA ILE A 130 9.69 8.29 10.41
C ILE A 130 11.05 8.99 10.40
N ALA A 131 11.11 10.23 9.92
CA ALA A 131 12.38 10.98 9.89
C ALA A 131 12.96 11.15 11.30
N GLY A 132 12.14 11.49 12.28
CA GLY A 132 12.57 11.58 13.68
C GLY A 132 13.07 10.26 14.25
N ALA A 133 12.34 9.16 14.00
CA ALA A 133 12.73 7.81 14.45
C ALA A 133 14.03 7.31 13.80
N ARG A 134 14.38 7.84 12.62
CA ARG A 134 15.58 7.48 11.84
C ARG A 134 16.72 8.49 11.94
N GLY A 135 16.54 9.61 12.65
CA GLY A 135 17.50 10.70 12.67
C GLY A 135 17.74 11.36 11.31
N LEU A 136 16.72 11.35 10.43
CA LEU A 136 16.80 11.94 9.10
C LEU A 136 16.49 13.46 9.17
N PRO A 137 17.05 14.27 8.26
CA PRO A 137 16.74 15.69 8.19
C PRO A 137 15.31 15.97 7.74
N ALA A 138 14.83 17.19 7.99
CA ALA A 138 13.48 17.63 7.63
C ALA A 138 13.17 17.52 6.13
N SER A 139 14.20 17.66 5.27
CA SER A 139 14.04 17.45 3.81
C SER A 139 13.53 16.06 3.48
N ASP A 140 13.99 15.02 4.17
CA ASP A 140 13.57 13.65 3.94
C ASP A 140 12.16 13.40 4.47
N ALA A 141 11.82 14.04 5.60
CA ALA A 141 10.42 14.01 6.08
C ALA A 141 9.45 14.52 5.00
N VAL A 142 9.82 15.60 4.30
CA VAL A 142 9.02 16.15 3.19
C VAL A 142 8.96 15.18 2.01
N VAL A 143 10.07 14.53 1.64
CA VAL A 143 10.10 13.54 0.56
C VAL A 143 9.22 12.33 0.89
N ILE A 144 9.33 11.80 2.13
CA ILE A 144 8.49 10.70 2.60
C ILE A 144 7.01 11.10 2.57
N ALA A 145 6.67 12.29 3.06
CA ALA A 145 5.30 12.79 3.05
C ALA A 145 4.76 12.97 1.62
N ALA A 146 5.55 13.52 0.70
CA ALA A 146 5.16 13.72 -0.68
C ALA A 146 4.87 12.39 -1.39
N TRP A 147 5.76 11.41 -1.30
CA TRP A 147 5.53 10.08 -1.86
C TRP A 147 4.36 9.36 -1.20
N SER A 148 4.20 9.49 0.11
CA SER A 148 3.04 8.95 0.85
C SER A 148 1.73 9.51 0.29
N LEU A 149 1.67 10.82 0.04
CA LEU A 149 0.48 11.49 -0.51
C LEU A 149 0.20 11.03 -1.95
N VAL A 150 1.24 10.91 -2.81
CA VAL A 150 1.10 10.41 -4.17
C VAL A 150 0.53 9.00 -4.17
N PHE A 151 1.12 8.10 -3.37
CA PHE A 151 0.64 6.71 -3.30
C PHE A 151 -0.76 6.60 -2.67
N CYS A 152 -1.06 7.39 -1.63
CA CYS A 152 -2.38 7.43 -1.02
C CYS A 152 -3.49 7.66 -2.07
N ASN A 153 -3.29 8.65 -2.95
CA ASN A 153 -4.23 8.94 -4.01
C ASN A 153 -4.19 7.89 -5.14
N SER A 154 -3.01 7.43 -5.55
CA SER A 154 -2.88 6.45 -6.63
C SER A 154 -3.46 5.09 -6.28
N VAL A 155 -3.28 4.64 -5.03
CA VAL A 155 -3.88 3.40 -4.52
C VAL A 155 -5.40 3.54 -4.45
N ASN A 156 -5.91 4.68 -3.96
CA ASN A 156 -7.33 4.95 -3.92
C ASN A 156 -7.96 5.03 -5.33
N MET A 157 -7.24 5.57 -6.30
CA MET A 157 -7.69 5.61 -7.70
C MET A 157 -7.75 4.22 -8.34
N LEU A 158 -6.82 3.32 -8.04
CA LEU A 158 -6.81 1.95 -8.60
C LEU A 158 -7.75 1.00 -7.83
N ASP A 159 -8.29 1.40 -6.65
CA ASP A 159 -9.35 0.62 -5.97
C ASP A 159 -10.72 0.77 -6.67
N ASN A 160 -10.71 0.63 -7.99
CA ASN A 160 -11.85 0.83 -8.89
C ASN A 160 -12.38 -0.46 -9.51
N MET A 161 -11.72 -1.62 -9.30
CA MET A 161 -12.09 -2.92 -9.82
C MET A 161 -11.77 -4.02 -8.79
N ASP A 162 -12.60 -5.06 -8.76
CA ASP A 162 -12.41 -6.24 -7.92
C ASP A 162 -10.97 -6.77 -8.00
N GLY A 163 -10.28 -6.83 -6.87
CA GLY A 163 -8.93 -7.37 -6.75
C GLY A 163 -7.80 -6.48 -7.24
N ALA A 164 -8.06 -5.39 -7.97
CA ALA A 164 -7.02 -4.58 -8.62
C ALA A 164 -6.04 -3.97 -7.61
N CYS A 165 -6.57 -3.30 -6.59
CA CYS A 165 -5.77 -2.66 -5.56
C CYS A 165 -4.85 -3.66 -4.85
N ALA A 166 -5.38 -4.80 -4.40
CA ALA A 166 -4.59 -5.82 -3.71
C ALA A 166 -3.55 -6.47 -4.63
N THR A 167 -3.91 -6.77 -5.89
CA THR A 167 -3.00 -7.35 -6.89
C THR A 167 -1.81 -6.42 -7.16
N ALA A 168 -2.00 -5.10 -7.14
CA ALA A 168 -0.94 -4.12 -7.33
C ALA A 168 -0.10 -3.87 -6.06
N ALA A 169 -0.73 -3.88 -4.86
CA ALA A 169 -0.05 -3.57 -3.61
C ALA A 169 0.87 -4.70 -3.11
N ILE A 170 0.48 -5.96 -3.30
CA ILE A 170 1.25 -7.13 -2.85
C ILE A 170 2.69 -7.10 -3.39
N PRO A 171 2.93 -7.03 -4.72
CA PRO A 171 4.30 -6.98 -5.23
C PRO A 171 5.07 -5.75 -4.74
N GLY A 172 4.43 -4.59 -4.59
CA GLY A 172 5.08 -3.39 -4.07
C GLY A 172 5.62 -3.60 -2.65
N PHE A 173 4.83 -4.14 -1.74
CA PHE A 173 5.28 -4.48 -0.39
C PHE A 173 6.37 -5.56 -0.38
N VAL A 174 6.24 -6.60 -1.22
CA VAL A 174 7.27 -7.63 -1.37
C VAL A 174 8.58 -7.00 -1.86
N GLY A 175 8.51 -6.12 -2.87
CA GLY A 175 9.68 -5.43 -3.40
C GLY A 175 10.39 -4.57 -2.35
N ILE A 176 9.65 -3.80 -1.53
CA ILE A 176 10.22 -3.06 -0.40
C ILE A 176 10.98 -4.00 0.53
N ALA A 177 10.36 -5.12 0.93
CA ALA A 177 10.96 -6.05 1.87
C ALA A 177 12.19 -6.77 1.30
N LEU A 178 12.29 -6.95 -0.01
CA LEU A 178 13.42 -7.58 -0.68
C LEU A 178 14.63 -6.64 -0.84
N VAL A 179 14.40 -5.33 -0.96
CA VAL A 179 15.49 -4.38 -1.20
C VAL A 179 15.94 -3.63 0.05
N THR A 180 15.16 -3.66 1.14
CA THR A 180 15.58 -3.07 2.41
C THR A 180 16.55 -3.97 3.16
N GLY A 181 17.57 -3.38 3.77
CA GLY A 181 18.43 -4.06 4.75
C GLY A 181 17.90 -4.03 6.19
N ASP A 182 16.79 -3.32 6.45
CA ASP A 182 16.24 -3.15 7.80
C ASP A 182 15.12 -4.16 8.09
N PRO A 183 15.30 -5.05 9.09
CA PRO A 183 14.28 -6.05 9.44
C PRO A 183 12.96 -5.43 9.90
N ARG A 184 12.96 -4.20 10.45
CA ARG A 184 11.72 -3.50 10.87
C ARG A 184 10.90 -3.06 9.66
N VAL A 185 11.56 -2.50 8.65
CA VAL A 185 10.91 -2.13 7.37
C VAL A 185 10.39 -3.38 6.67
N ALA A 186 11.21 -4.44 6.60
CA ALA A 186 10.83 -5.72 5.98
C ALA A 186 9.64 -6.38 6.70
N SER A 187 9.59 -6.28 8.05
CA SER A 187 8.47 -6.78 8.86
C SER A 187 7.16 -6.08 8.52
N ILE A 188 7.14 -4.74 8.50
CA ILE A 188 5.94 -3.97 8.19
C ILE A 188 5.52 -4.18 6.72
N ALA A 189 6.49 -4.23 5.80
CA ALA A 189 6.22 -4.52 4.39
C ALA A 189 5.67 -5.94 4.21
N GLY A 190 6.23 -6.94 4.90
CA GLY A 190 5.71 -8.30 4.96
C GLY A 190 4.28 -8.35 5.48
N ALA A 191 4.01 -7.67 6.61
CA ALA A 191 2.66 -7.55 7.16
C ALA A 191 1.68 -6.91 6.15
N GLY A 192 2.13 -5.86 5.44
CA GLY A 192 1.35 -5.22 4.37
C GLY A 192 1.02 -6.19 3.23
N ALA A 193 2.01 -6.95 2.74
CA ALA A 193 1.82 -7.97 1.70
C ALA A 193 0.82 -9.06 2.16
N GLY A 194 0.96 -9.56 3.38
CA GLY A 194 0.07 -10.59 3.96
C GLY A 194 -1.36 -10.08 4.15
N ALA A 195 -1.51 -8.87 4.70
CA ALA A 195 -2.83 -8.25 4.90
C ALA A 195 -3.55 -7.97 3.58
N MET A 196 -2.82 -7.49 2.55
CA MET A 196 -3.39 -7.30 1.22
C MET A 196 -3.69 -8.63 0.51
N SER A 197 -2.93 -9.70 0.78
CA SER A 197 -3.25 -11.05 0.31
C SER A 197 -4.56 -11.57 0.94
N ALA A 198 -4.78 -11.31 2.23
CA ALA A 198 -6.04 -11.62 2.89
C ALA A 198 -7.22 -10.83 2.29
N CYS A 199 -7.01 -9.54 1.99
CA CYS A 199 -7.98 -8.73 1.25
C CYS A 199 -8.32 -9.37 -0.10
N TRP A 200 -7.29 -9.76 -0.86
CA TRP A 200 -7.45 -10.36 -2.19
C TRP A 200 -8.32 -11.61 -2.16
N VAL A 201 -8.20 -12.47 -1.15
CA VAL A 201 -9.06 -13.67 -0.98
C VAL A 201 -10.54 -13.32 -1.00
N TRP A 202 -10.93 -12.18 -0.43
CA TRP A 202 -12.33 -11.75 -0.32
C TRP A 202 -12.76 -10.76 -1.42
N ASN A 203 -11.80 -10.04 -2.01
CA ASN A 203 -12.04 -8.95 -2.96
C ASN A 203 -11.74 -9.34 -4.42
N ARG A 204 -11.15 -10.52 -4.71
CA ARG A 204 -10.94 -11.01 -6.09
C ARG A 204 -12.25 -11.07 -6.89
N PRO A 205 -12.23 -11.14 -8.24
CA PRO A 205 -13.41 -11.06 -9.10
C PRO A 205 -14.60 -11.85 -8.60
N ARG A 206 -15.77 -11.18 -8.58
CA ARG A 206 -16.97 -11.40 -7.78
C ARG A 206 -16.70 -11.11 -6.30
N ALA A 207 -16.22 -9.88 -6.05
CA ALA A 207 -15.87 -9.40 -4.72
C ALA A 207 -17.00 -9.62 -3.71
N ARG A 208 -16.64 -10.13 -2.53
CA ARG A 208 -17.56 -10.35 -1.40
C ARG A 208 -17.55 -9.20 -0.41
N ILE A 209 -16.50 -8.37 -0.48
CA ILE A 209 -16.33 -7.15 0.31
C ILE A 209 -15.37 -6.23 -0.44
N PHE A 210 -15.62 -4.93 -0.42
CA PHE A 210 -14.70 -3.92 -0.93
C PHE A 210 -13.77 -3.43 0.16
N LEU A 211 -12.54 -3.08 -0.24
CA LEU A 211 -11.52 -2.51 0.64
C LEU A 211 -12.01 -1.20 1.24
N GLY A 212 -12.52 -0.31 0.39
CA GLY A 212 -12.99 1.02 0.73
C GLY A 212 -11.87 1.98 1.05
N ASP A 213 -12.23 3.25 1.21
CA ASP A 213 -11.29 4.32 1.54
C ASP A 213 -10.64 4.12 2.91
N ALA A 214 -11.36 3.47 3.85
CA ALA A 214 -10.81 3.06 5.14
C ALA A 214 -9.58 2.15 5.04
N GLY A 215 -9.40 1.44 3.90
CA GLY A 215 -8.23 0.61 3.63
C GLY A 215 -7.31 1.21 2.58
N ALA A 216 -7.85 1.70 1.46
CA ALA A 216 -7.06 2.19 0.34
C ALA A 216 -6.14 3.36 0.71
N LEU A 217 -6.65 4.34 1.49
CA LEU A 217 -5.87 5.51 1.89
C LEU A 217 -4.68 5.15 2.78
N PRO A 218 -4.85 4.43 3.93
CA PRO A 218 -3.73 4.11 4.81
C PRO A 218 -2.75 3.10 4.19
N ILE A 219 -3.21 2.15 3.36
CA ILE A 219 -2.33 1.23 2.64
C ILE A 219 -1.47 1.99 1.63
N GLY A 220 -2.06 2.91 0.87
CA GLY A 220 -1.32 3.77 -0.04
C GLY A 220 -0.30 4.64 0.69
N LEU A 221 -0.72 5.28 1.78
CA LEU A 221 0.17 6.09 2.62
C LEU A 221 1.38 5.27 3.09
N LEU A 222 1.15 4.08 3.63
CA LEU A 222 2.21 3.20 4.13
C LEU A 222 3.14 2.73 3.01
N LEU A 223 2.59 2.29 1.88
CA LEU A 223 3.38 1.83 0.73
C LEU A 223 4.29 2.96 0.21
N GLY A 224 3.77 4.18 0.09
CA GLY A 224 4.54 5.35 -0.32
C GLY A 224 5.62 5.74 0.67
N ALA A 225 5.31 5.74 1.98
CA ALA A 225 6.28 6.07 3.02
C ALA A 225 7.44 5.09 3.06
N LEU A 226 7.17 3.78 3.03
CA LEU A 226 8.21 2.75 3.05
C LEU A 226 9.05 2.76 1.77
N SER A 227 8.42 2.96 0.60
CA SER A 227 9.13 3.08 -0.68
C SER A 227 10.10 4.27 -0.69
N ALA A 228 9.64 5.42 -0.18
CA ALA A 228 10.46 6.63 -0.09
C ALA A 228 11.61 6.47 0.93
N LEU A 229 11.33 5.84 2.07
CA LEU A 229 12.37 5.57 3.09
C LEU A 229 13.48 4.71 2.49
N VAL A 230 13.14 3.60 1.84
CA VAL A 230 14.12 2.72 1.18
C VAL A 230 14.92 3.47 0.12
N ALA A 231 14.24 4.33 -0.69
CA ALA A 231 14.92 5.15 -1.69
C ALA A 231 15.95 6.12 -1.07
N ILE A 232 15.60 6.74 0.07
CA ILE A 232 16.49 7.63 0.82
C ILE A 232 17.68 6.86 1.43
N GLU A 233 17.42 5.68 1.99
CA GLU A 233 18.47 4.83 2.57
C GLU A 233 19.47 4.37 1.51
N LEU A 234 19.02 4.05 0.31
CA LEU A 234 19.88 3.70 -0.83
C LEU A 234 20.68 4.90 -1.35
N ASP A 235 20.10 6.11 -1.43
CA ASP A 235 20.79 7.34 -1.86
C ASP A 235 21.93 7.73 -0.90
N ARG A 236 21.80 7.43 0.38
CA ARG A 236 22.77 7.80 1.42
C ARG A 236 23.99 6.88 1.52
N GLY A 237 24.22 6.02 0.56
CA GLY A 237 25.47 5.27 0.42
C GLY A 237 25.48 3.92 1.11
N GLN A 238 24.34 3.30 1.32
CA GLN A 238 24.30 1.89 1.68
C GLN A 238 24.65 0.96 0.50
N CYS A 239 24.70 1.50 -0.72
CA CYS A 239 25.18 0.82 -1.92
C CYS A 239 26.05 1.77 -2.75
N GLU A 240 27.36 1.53 -2.82
CA GLU A 240 28.31 2.30 -3.64
C GLU A 240 27.99 2.34 -5.15
N GLN A 241 27.04 1.50 -5.60
CA GLN A 241 26.70 1.34 -7.01
C GLN A 241 25.35 1.97 -7.42
N VAL A 242 24.64 2.62 -6.49
CA VAL A 242 23.32 3.19 -6.81
C VAL A 242 23.47 4.47 -7.65
N ARG A 243 22.76 4.53 -8.76
CA ARG A 243 22.74 5.70 -9.63
C ARG A 243 21.96 6.85 -8.96
N PRO A 244 22.43 8.12 -8.98
CA PRO A 244 21.82 9.25 -8.25
C PRO A 244 20.34 9.52 -8.56
N TRP A 245 19.83 9.06 -9.71
CA TRP A 245 18.42 9.21 -10.07
C TRP A 245 17.52 8.09 -9.55
N LEU A 246 18.09 6.93 -9.21
CA LEU A 246 17.32 5.74 -8.82
C LEU A 246 16.45 5.97 -7.59
N PRO A 247 16.92 6.64 -6.51
CA PRO A 247 16.10 6.89 -5.34
C PRO A 247 14.80 7.66 -5.63
N TRP A 248 14.81 8.50 -6.66
CA TRP A 248 13.63 9.26 -7.06
C TRP A 248 12.64 8.47 -7.92
N VAL A 249 13.11 7.46 -8.64
CA VAL A 249 12.30 6.63 -9.54
C VAL A 249 11.87 5.33 -8.87
N LEU A 250 12.65 4.81 -7.90
CA LEU A 250 12.41 3.55 -7.22
C LEU A 250 11.01 3.45 -6.59
N PRO A 251 10.49 4.45 -5.86
CA PRO A 251 9.13 4.37 -5.34
C PRO A 251 8.09 4.19 -6.44
N ALA A 252 8.23 4.90 -7.56
CA ALA A 252 7.31 4.78 -8.69
C ALA A 252 7.39 3.38 -9.34
N MET A 253 8.56 2.75 -9.40
CA MET A 253 8.73 1.37 -9.89
C MET A 253 8.05 0.36 -8.96
N LEU A 254 8.23 0.48 -7.64
CA LEU A 254 7.57 -0.38 -6.66
C LEU A 254 6.03 -0.26 -6.69
N GLY A 255 5.52 0.90 -7.09
CA GLY A 255 4.09 1.16 -7.28
C GLY A 255 3.67 1.24 -8.74
N LEU A 256 4.38 0.62 -9.67
CA LEU A 256 4.21 0.82 -11.12
C LEU A 256 2.76 0.76 -11.61
N PRO A 257 1.91 -0.22 -11.25
CA PRO A 257 0.53 -0.24 -11.69
C PRO A 257 -0.27 0.98 -11.24
N PHE A 258 -0.05 1.44 -10.01
CA PHE A 258 -0.70 2.62 -9.45
C PHE A 258 -0.28 3.89 -10.18
N MET A 259 1.03 4.05 -10.42
CA MET A 259 1.58 5.22 -11.09
C MET A 259 1.11 5.31 -12.54
N LEU A 260 1.08 4.18 -13.26
CA LEU A 260 0.63 4.14 -14.66
C LEU A 260 -0.85 4.51 -14.79
N ASP A 261 -1.73 3.94 -13.97
CA ASP A 261 -3.16 4.26 -14.03
C ASP A 261 -3.42 5.72 -13.66
N THR A 262 -2.80 6.21 -12.58
CA THR A 262 -2.94 7.60 -12.12
C THR A 262 -2.42 8.59 -13.17
N ALA A 263 -1.23 8.37 -13.70
CA ALA A 263 -0.66 9.22 -14.74
C ALA A 263 -1.55 9.25 -15.98
N PHE A 264 -2.02 8.08 -16.42
CA PHE A 264 -2.93 7.96 -17.55
C PHE A 264 -4.23 8.75 -17.34
N VAL A 265 -4.87 8.61 -16.17
CA VAL A 265 -6.11 9.33 -15.84
C VAL A 265 -5.87 10.82 -15.76
N CYS A 266 -4.81 11.26 -15.08
CA CYS A 266 -4.47 12.68 -14.95
C CYS A 266 -4.22 13.34 -16.32
N VAL A 267 -3.40 12.70 -17.17
CA VAL A 267 -3.08 13.20 -18.51
C VAL A 267 -4.33 13.26 -19.39
N THR A 268 -5.14 12.20 -19.41
CA THR A 268 -6.33 12.14 -20.26
C THR A 268 -7.42 13.10 -19.80
N ARG A 269 -7.59 13.35 -18.51
CA ARG A 269 -8.52 14.36 -17.97
C ARG A 269 -8.03 15.76 -18.24
N ALA A 270 -6.75 16.05 -17.99
CA ALA A 270 -6.16 17.34 -18.30
C ALA A 270 -6.30 17.71 -19.78
N ALA A 271 -6.03 16.76 -20.69
CA ALA A 271 -6.19 16.96 -22.13
C ALA A 271 -7.65 17.25 -22.56
N ARG A 272 -8.64 16.91 -21.71
CA ARG A 272 -10.07 17.19 -21.94
C ARG A 272 -10.57 18.40 -21.14
N GLY A 273 -9.70 19.12 -20.44
CA GLY A 273 -10.09 20.21 -19.53
C GLY A 273 -10.92 19.75 -18.32
N GLN A 274 -10.84 18.46 -17.95
CA GLN A 274 -11.57 17.90 -16.81
C GLN A 274 -10.71 17.93 -15.55
N ASN A 275 -11.35 18.08 -14.38
CA ASN A 275 -10.67 18.05 -13.11
C ASN A 275 -10.21 16.60 -12.78
N PRO A 276 -8.90 16.35 -12.57
CA PRO A 276 -8.38 15.03 -12.23
C PRO A 276 -8.92 14.43 -10.92
N MET A 277 -9.38 15.28 -10.00
CA MET A 277 -9.87 14.87 -8.67
C MET A 277 -11.33 14.35 -8.67
N ILE A 278 -12.04 14.45 -9.79
CA ILE A 278 -13.41 13.94 -9.88
C ILE A 278 -13.36 12.46 -10.22
N GLY A 279 -14.11 11.62 -9.50
CA GLY A 279 -14.23 10.19 -9.77
C GLY A 279 -14.79 9.93 -11.18
N GLY A 280 -14.42 8.80 -11.76
CA GLY A 280 -14.88 8.44 -13.11
C GLY A 280 -14.56 6.99 -13.49
N THR A 281 -14.97 6.57 -14.68
CA THR A 281 -14.78 5.22 -15.24
C THR A 281 -13.76 5.21 -16.38
N ASP A 282 -12.82 6.15 -16.38
CA ASP A 282 -11.84 6.36 -17.44
C ASP A 282 -10.47 5.70 -17.18
N HIS A 283 -10.36 4.94 -16.09
CA HIS A 283 -9.20 4.16 -15.70
C HIS A 283 -8.80 3.10 -16.73
N LEU A 284 -7.52 2.69 -16.73
CA LEU A 284 -7.01 1.63 -17.61
C LEU A 284 -7.77 0.32 -17.43
N THR A 285 -8.08 -0.05 -16.19
CA THR A 285 -8.90 -1.22 -15.82
C THR A 285 -10.26 -1.18 -16.50
N HIS A 286 -11.01 -0.07 -16.35
CA HIS A 286 -12.32 0.11 -16.95
C HIS A 286 -12.30 0.10 -18.48
N ARG A 287 -11.24 0.66 -19.09
CA ARG A 287 -11.06 0.64 -20.53
C ARG A 287 -10.81 -0.76 -21.07
N ALA A 288 -10.01 -1.57 -20.35
CA ALA A 288 -9.77 -2.97 -20.71
C ALA A 288 -11.07 -3.79 -20.64
N LEU A 289 -11.84 -3.64 -19.56
CA LEU A 289 -13.13 -4.31 -19.40
C LEU A 289 -14.13 -3.91 -20.50
N ARG A 290 -14.21 -2.62 -20.87
CA ARG A 290 -15.06 -2.16 -22.00
C ARG A 290 -14.63 -2.72 -23.35
N ARG A 291 -13.36 -3.11 -23.52
CA ARG A 291 -12.84 -3.78 -24.72
C ARG A 291 -13.05 -5.30 -24.68
N GLY A 292 -13.79 -5.83 -23.71
CA GLY A 292 -14.12 -7.25 -23.60
C GLY A 292 -13.08 -8.09 -22.86
N TRP A 293 -12.08 -7.48 -22.20
CA TRP A 293 -11.14 -8.25 -21.38
C TRP A 293 -11.85 -8.81 -20.15
N SER A 294 -11.50 -10.04 -19.77
CA SER A 294 -11.99 -10.58 -18.51
C SER A 294 -11.34 -9.88 -17.31
N PRO A 295 -12.01 -9.75 -16.15
CA PRO A 295 -11.40 -9.22 -14.95
C PRO A 295 -10.08 -9.91 -14.56
N TRP A 296 -10.01 -11.23 -14.77
CA TRP A 296 -8.79 -12.00 -14.51
C TRP A 296 -7.63 -11.64 -15.44
N ALA A 297 -7.89 -11.36 -16.71
CA ALA A 297 -6.86 -10.90 -17.64
C ALA A 297 -6.31 -9.52 -17.23
N VAL A 298 -7.19 -8.62 -16.77
CA VAL A 298 -6.75 -7.31 -16.25
C VAL A 298 -5.89 -7.48 -15.01
N LEU A 299 -6.29 -8.34 -14.05
CA LEU A 299 -5.49 -8.63 -12.86
C LEU A 299 -4.14 -9.25 -13.21
N ALA A 300 -4.08 -10.15 -14.21
CA ALA A 300 -2.82 -10.73 -14.66
C ALA A 300 -1.85 -9.66 -15.18
N VAL A 301 -2.34 -8.68 -15.95
CA VAL A 301 -1.52 -7.55 -16.42
C VAL A 301 -1.03 -6.69 -15.25
N ILE A 302 -1.90 -6.39 -14.28
CA ILE A 302 -1.51 -5.65 -13.07
C ILE A 302 -0.42 -6.40 -12.30
N ALA A 303 -0.57 -7.72 -12.13
CA ALA A 303 0.43 -8.56 -11.45
C ALA A 303 1.78 -8.56 -12.19
N VAL A 304 1.76 -8.69 -13.53
CA VAL A 304 2.97 -8.65 -14.37
C VAL A 304 3.67 -7.29 -14.27
N LEU A 305 2.90 -6.19 -14.33
CA LEU A 305 3.46 -4.84 -14.17
C LEU A 305 4.06 -4.64 -12.76
N GLY A 306 3.37 -5.09 -11.71
CA GLY A 306 3.89 -5.01 -10.35
C GLY A 306 5.16 -5.85 -10.16
N ALA A 307 5.15 -7.10 -10.62
CA ALA A 307 6.34 -7.96 -10.58
C ALA A 307 7.50 -7.41 -11.43
N GLY A 308 7.19 -6.86 -12.61
CA GLY A 308 8.18 -6.19 -13.48
C GLY A 308 8.84 -4.99 -12.81
N GLY A 309 8.06 -4.17 -12.10
CA GLY A 309 8.60 -3.05 -11.31
C GLY A 309 9.55 -3.52 -10.21
N VAL A 310 9.18 -4.56 -9.47
CA VAL A 310 10.04 -5.16 -8.43
C VAL A 310 11.32 -5.75 -9.03
N LEU A 311 11.21 -6.46 -10.16
CA LEU A 311 12.37 -7.03 -10.85
C LEU A 311 13.34 -5.92 -11.32
N MET A 312 12.83 -4.84 -11.92
CA MET A 312 13.66 -3.71 -12.32
C MET A 312 14.40 -3.08 -11.13
N VAL A 313 13.73 -2.94 -9.99
CA VAL A 313 14.36 -2.45 -8.76
C VAL A 313 15.42 -3.44 -8.26
N GLY A 314 15.12 -4.75 -8.26
CA GLY A 314 16.07 -5.79 -7.88
C GLY A 314 17.32 -5.79 -8.75
N MET A 315 17.20 -5.74 -10.07
CA MET A 315 18.33 -5.63 -11.00
C MET A 315 19.14 -4.35 -10.77
N ALA A 316 18.48 -3.23 -10.53
CA ALA A 316 19.16 -1.95 -10.34
C ALA A 316 19.90 -1.83 -9.00
N VAL A 317 19.40 -2.48 -7.94
CA VAL A 317 19.90 -2.34 -6.56
C VAL A 317 20.76 -3.51 -6.12
N LEU A 318 20.34 -4.74 -6.46
CA LEU A 318 20.98 -5.97 -5.98
C LEU A 318 21.95 -6.58 -7.01
N GLY A 319 22.02 -6.02 -8.23
CA GLY A 319 22.84 -6.58 -9.31
C GLY A 319 22.37 -7.99 -9.73
N TRP A 320 21.07 -8.20 -9.77
CA TRP A 320 20.50 -9.45 -10.30
C TRP A 320 20.70 -9.46 -11.83
N ASP A 321 21.77 -10.14 -12.26
CA ASP A 321 22.09 -10.40 -13.66
C ASP A 321 21.27 -11.56 -14.24
#